data_859232cdd1a20622bec1d68e3f37e197
#
_entry.id   859232cdd1a20622bec1d68e3f37e197
#
_cell.length_a   1.000
_cell.length_b   1.000
_cell.length_c   1.000
_cell.angle_alpha   90.00
_cell.angle_beta   90.00
_cell.angle_gamma   90.00
#
_symmetry.space_group_name_H-M   'P 1'
#
loop_
_entity.id
_entity.type
_entity.pdbx_description
1 polymer ?
#
loop_
_entity_poly.entity_id
_entity_poly.type
_entity_poly.pdbx_seq_one_letter_code
_entity_poly.pdbx_strand_id
1 'polypeptide(L)'
;QLAIDAGHRLGVEPKLGVRVKLAARGSGHWEATGGNKSKFGLSVTELLSGIQRLRDCEMEQCVQLLHFHLGSQITDVRRLKAAVIEATRIYADLKTSGLPLSTIDVGGGLGIDYSGMRNNSASSMNYSLQEYANDVIHSICSVCQQAGVPTPNVFSESGRALVAHHAMIVFPIFGATSFQPGYEPPNYQDMELNTAVQPLVDLMDALNDLNSATMRERYHVAQASMEMAISLFNSGYLSLADRAMAETLYREVCRKVSRLMMDLEYLPLELENLQVQLAEIYYGNFSLFRSLPDHWAIGQLFPVMPIHKLDQRPSTKAVLSDITCDSDGKISRFIGTKNELATLPLHPLDGSSYFIGVFLAGAYQEILGSDHNLMGDTHVAEVSVGATGAFEIELDPGDQLSDVLGKFGHYSASITAKMESRIHDAKANGQLTKEEASEFSQFFSGCFDSYCYLDLGKPASETAQRLKPLTDAQPQLAPKSNLFRGDTGDPKPMELGP
;
A
#
# COMPACT_ATOMS: atom_id res chain seq x y z
N GLN A 1 0.22 39.64 -1.28
CA GLN A 1 0.58 40.70 -2.25
C GLN A 1 0.17 40.29 -3.68
N LEU A 2 0.60 39.13 -4.20
CA LEU A 2 0.27 38.70 -5.56
C LEU A 2 -1.26 38.70 -5.86
N ALA A 3 -2.07 38.24 -4.92
CA ALA A 3 -3.55 38.25 -5.06
C ALA A 3 -4.11 39.68 -5.07
N ILE A 4 -3.57 40.59 -4.23
CA ILE A 4 -3.94 41.97 -4.20
C ILE A 4 -3.59 42.66 -5.53
N ASP A 5 -2.36 42.49 -6.01
CA ASP A 5 -1.87 43.08 -7.27
C ASP A 5 -2.67 42.54 -8.48
N ALA A 6 -3.02 41.26 -8.46
CA ALA A 6 -3.85 40.66 -9.50
C ALA A 6 -5.30 41.20 -9.46
N GLY A 7 -5.88 41.34 -8.27
CA GLY A 7 -7.21 41.91 -8.06
C GLY A 7 -7.29 43.35 -8.59
N HIS A 8 -6.35 44.20 -8.22
CA HIS A 8 -6.27 45.56 -8.72
C HIS A 8 -6.12 45.64 -10.24
N ARG A 9 -5.23 44.79 -10.82
CA ARG A 9 -5.00 44.74 -12.27
C ARG A 9 -6.23 44.32 -13.05
N LEU A 10 -7.03 43.40 -12.49
CA LEU A 10 -8.22 42.84 -13.13
C LEU A 10 -9.51 43.58 -12.75
N GLY A 11 -9.46 44.54 -11.83
CA GLY A 11 -10.66 45.20 -11.32
C GLY A 11 -11.61 44.29 -10.55
N VAL A 12 -11.09 43.24 -9.88
CA VAL A 12 -11.86 42.22 -9.18
C VAL A 12 -11.44 42.16 -7.71
N GLU A 13 -12.39 42.14 -6.79
CA GLU A 13 -12.13 41.82 -5.38
C GLU A 13 -11.95 40.32 -5.20
N PRO A 14 -10.73 39.86 -4.85
CA PRO A 14 -10.48 38.42 -4.68
C PRO A 14 -11.13 37.92 -3.38
N LYS A 15 -11.70 36.72 -3.39
CA LYS A 15 -12.09 36.01 -2.19
C LYS A 15 -10.90 35.22 -1.67
N LEU A 16 -10.40 35.56 -0.48
CA LEU A 16 -9.19 35.01 0.08
C LEU A 16 -9.50 34.05 1.25
N GLY A 17 -8.82 32.91 1.24
CA GLY A 17 -8.71 32.02 2.39
C GLY A 17 -7.31 32.09 2.99
N VAL A 18 -7.22 32.00 4.32
CA VAL A 18 -5.94 32.02 5.04
C VAL A 18 -5.76 30.72 5.79
N ARG A 19 -4.65 30.02 5.52
CA ARG A 19 -4.26 28.84 6.27
C ARG A 19 -3.43 29.21 7.49
N VAL A 20 -3.83 28.70 8.67
CA VAL A 20 -3.13 28.93 9.94
C VAL A 20 -2.41 27.69 10.43
N LYS A 21 -1.29 27.88 11.10
CA LYS A 21 -0.62 26.86 11.90
C LYS A 21 -1.31 26.76 13.26
N LEU A 22 -1.62 25.55 13.69
CA LEU A 22 -2.17 25.30 15.01
C LEU A 22 -1.09 24.75 15.94
N ALA A 23 -1.24 25.00 17.24
CA ALA A 23 -0.42 24.35 18.26
C ALA A 23 -0.78 22.87 18.41
N ALA A 24 -2.04 22.52 18.17
CA ALA A 24 -2.50 21.15 18.09
C ALA A 24 -1.75 20.37 17.00
N ARG A 25 -1.38 19.13 17.33
CA ARG A 25 -0.65 18.22 16.42
C ARG A 25 -1.51 17.03 16.05
N GLY A 26 -1.32 16.53 14.84
CA GLY A 26 -1.92 15.29 14.37
C GLY A 26 -1.42 14.05 15.12
N SER A 27 -1.70 12.89 14.57
CA SER A 27 -1.26 11.58 15.08
C SER A 27 -0.74 10.72 13.93
N GLY A 28 -0.01 9.63 14.27
CA GLY A 28 0.51 8.68 13.30
C GLY A 28 1.68 9.21 12.46
N HIS A 29 1.87 8.66 11.27
CA HIS A 29 3.00 8.96 10.39
C HIS A 29 3.11 10.42 9.97
N TRP A 30 2.02 11.19 9.98
CA TRP A 30 1.96 12.58 9.51
C TRP A 30 1.89 13.62 10.63
N GLU A 31 2.25 13.26 11.87
CA GLU A 31 2.27 14.21 13.01
C GLU A 31 3.11 15.46 12.73
N ALA A 32 4.21 15.34 11.98
CA ALA A 32 5.09 16.43 11.61
C ALA A 32 4.48 17.47 10.63
N THR A 33 3.32 17.19 10.05
CA THR A 33 2.65 18.09 9.08
C THR A 33 2.02 19.30 9.76
N GLY A 34 1.74 19.22 11.08
CA GLY A 34 1.19 20.30 11.89
C GLY A 34 2.24 20.98 12.79
N GLY A 35 1.81 21.99 13.56
CA GLY A 35 2.64 22.73 14.51
C GLY A 35 3.57 23.77 13.88
N ASN A 36 4.36 24.44 14.71
CA ASN A 36 5.17 25.59 14.32
C ASN A 36 6.25 25.31 13.26
N LYS A 37 6.69 24.06 13.11
CA LYS A 37 7.68 23.64 12.11
C LYS A 37 7.07 23.24 10.77
N SER A 38 5.73 23.29 10.63
CA SER A 38 5.07 23.02 9.37
C SER A 38 5.55 24.00 8.28
N LYS A 39 5.78 23.45 7.06
CA LYS A 39 6.08 24.29 5.89
C LYS A 39 4.84 25.06 5.38
N PHE A 40 3.65 24.77 5.90
CA PHE A 40 2.38 25.32 5.47
C PHE A 40 1.74 26.19 6.54
N GLY A 41 0.98 27.19 6.06
CA GLY A 41 0.19 28.08 6.92
C GLY A 41 1.01 29.17 7.59
N LEU A 42 0.31 30.13 8.15
CA LEU A 42 0.86 31.29 8.87
C LEU A 42 0.81 31.01 10.37
N SER A 43 1.82 31.46 11.10
CA SER A 43 1.73 31.62 12.54
C SER A 43 0.73 32.71 12.89
N VAL A 44 0.29 32.81 14.15
CA VAL A 44 -0.65 33.84 14.58
C VAL A 44 -0.07 35.24 14.35
N THR A 45 1.24 35.43 14.58
CA THR A 45 1.93 36.71 14.33
C THR A 45 1.96 37.08 12.85
N GLU A 46 2.24 36.09 11.96
CA GLU A 46 2.22 36.31 10.51
C GLU A 46 0.79 36.57 10.01
N LEU A 47 -0.21 35.89 10.58
CA LEU A 47 -1.62 36.09 10.27
C LEU A 47 -2.04 37.53 10.57
N LEU A 48 -1.77 38.00 11.79
CA LEU A 48 -2.12 39.37 12.21
C LEU A 48 -1.39 40.43 11.37
N SER A 49 -0.11 40.22 11.06
CA SER A 49 0.65 41.09 10.16
C SER A 49 0.06 41.11 8.74
N GLY A 50 -0.36 39.93 8.22
CA GLY A 50 -1.03 39.84 6.92
C GLY A 50 -2.36 40.57 6.87
N ILE A 51 -3.18 40.45 7.93
CA ILE A 51 -4.45 41.17 8.07
C ILE A 51 -4.22 42.66 8.13
N GLN A 52 -3.21 43.13 8.88
CA GLN A 52 -2.89 44.55 8.93
C GLN A 52 -2.51 45.11 7.55
N ARG A 53 -1.72 44.38 6.77
CA ARG A 53 -1.39 44.78 5.38
C ARG A 53 -2.63 44.84 4.48
N LEU A 54 -3.60 43.96 4.68
CA LEU A 54 -4.87 44.02 3.94
C LEU A 54 -5.68 45.23 4.33
N ARG A 55 -5.73 45.61 5.62
CA ARG A 55 -6.37 46.83 6.10
C ARG A 55 -5.71 48.09 5.54
N ASP A 56 -4.37 48.11 5.50
CA ASP A 56 -3.61 49.22 4.93
C ASP A 56 -3.91 49.43 3.42
N CYS A 57 -4.39 48.38 2.74
CA CYS A 57 -4.82 48.42 1.34
C CYS A 57 -6.34 48.52 1.16
N GLU A 58 -7.12 48.63 2.22
CA GLU A 58 -8.60 48.63 2.22
C GLU A 58 -9.21 47.37 1.59
N MET A 59 -8.56 46.20 1.79
CA MET A 59 -8.94 44.90 1.21
C MET A 59 -9.21 43.80 2.25
N GLU A 60 -9.38 44.14 3.53
CA GLU A 60 -9.68 43.18 4.60
C GLU A 60 -11.01 42.43 4.37
N GLN A 61 -11.97 43.02 3.64
CA GLN A 61 -13.22 42.39 3.26
C GLN A 61 -13.03 41.22 2.32
N CYS A 62 -11.87 41.06 1.71
CA CYS A 62 -11.55 39.92 0.85
C CYS A 62 -11.33 38.62 1.65
N VAL A 63 -11.01 38.69 2.96
CA VAL A 63 -10.72 37.52 3.80
C VAL A 63 -12.02 36.88 4.27
N GLN A 64 -12.42 35.77 3.66
CA GLN A 64 -13.71 35.11 3.89
C GLN A 64 -13.60 33.72 4.51
N LEU A 65 -12.42 33.08 4.45
CA LEU A 65 -12.22 31.70 4.87
C LEU A 65 -11.00 31.56 5.76
N LEU A 66 -11.14 30.83 6.86
CA LEU A 66 -10.03 30.32 7.67
C LEU A 66 -9.85 28.85 7.42
N HIS A 67 -8.64 28.44 7.06
CA HIS A 67 -8.29 27.04 6.81
C HIS A 67 -7.22 26.55 7.76
N PHE A 68 -7.31 25.30 8.17
CA PHE A 68 -6.22 24.56 8.78
C PHE A 68 -6.17 23.13 8.27
N HIS A 69 -5.02 22.48 8.43
CA HIS A 69 -4.87 21.06 8.10
C HIS A 69 -3.98 20.40 9.15
N LEU A 70 -4.52 19.44 9.86
CA LEU A 70 -3.86 18.79 10.99
C LEU A 70 -2.88 17.69 10.57
N GLY A 71 -3.10 17.10 9.41
CA GLY A 71 -2.33 15.98 8.86
C GLY A 71 -3.24 15.00 8.11
N SER A 72 -2.66 13.93 7.60
CA SER A 72 -3.39 12.83 6.97
C SER A 72 -3.60 11.70 7.98
N GLN A 73 -4.61 10.84 7.77
CA GLN A 73 -4.85 9.65 8.58
C GLN A 73 -4.85 9.97 10.09
N ILE A 74 -5.73 10.86 10.54
CA ILE A 74 -5.86 11.20 11.96
C ILE A 74 -6.48 9.98 12.67
N THR A 75 -5.73 9.37 13.57
CA THR A 75 -6.13 8.13 14.24
C THR A 75 -6.90 8.37 15.55
N ASP A 76 -6.80 9.57 16.14
CA ASP A 76 -7.41 9.91 17.43
C ASP A 76 -8.31 11.17 17.31
N VAL A 77 -9.61 10.98 17.52
CA VAL A 77 -10.62 12.04 17.45
C VAL A 77 -10.36 13.18 18.43
N ARG A 78 -9.73 12.93 19.58
CA ARG A 78 -9.45 13.97 20.58
C ARG A 78 -8.48 15.05 20.03
N ARG A 79 -7.51 14.65 19.21
CA ARG A 79 -6.57 15.56 18.55
C ARG A 79 -7.27 16.43 17.53
N LEU A 80 -8.19 15.85 16.76
CA LEU A 80 -9.04 16.59 15.83
C LEU A 80 -9.86 17.64 16.58
N LYS A 81 -10.55 17.24 17.66
CA LYS A 81 -11.38 18.13 18.48
C LYS A 81 -10.58 19.31 19.03
N ALA A 82 -9.37 19.07 19.55
CA ALA A 82 -8.50 20.12 20.04
C ALA A 82 -8.13 21.13 18.94
N ALA A 83 -7.82 20.65 17.74
CA ALA A 83 -7.49 21.50 16.58
C ALA A 83 -8.68 22.34 16.11
N VAL A 84 -9.87 21.73 16.04
CA VAL A 84 -11.11 22.44 15.67
C VAL A 84 -11.42 23.55 16.68
N ILE A 85 -11.27 23.28 17.98
CA ILE A 85 -11.48 24.28 19.03
C ILE A 85 -10.49 25.44 18.86
N GLU A 86 -9.20 25.16 18.67
CA GLU A 86 -8.15 26.19 18.50
C GLU A 86 -8.43 27.05 17.26
N ALA A 87 -8.71 26.43 16.11
CA ALA A 87 -9.02 27.15 14.87
C ALA A 87 -10.29 28.01 15.00
N THR A 88 -11.33 27.48 15.69
CA THR A 88 -12.56 28.22 15.89
C THR A 88 -12.38 29.40 16.84
N ARG A 89 -11.47 29.33 17.83
CA ARG A 89 -11.09 30.48 18.64
C ARG A 89 -10.45 31.57 17.78
N ILE A 90 -9.51 31.22 16.90
CA ILE A 90 -8.90 32.17 15.96
C ILE A 90 -9.97 32.80 15.06
N TYR A 91 -10.90 32.00 14.52
CA TYR A 91 -12.05 32.49 13.74
C TYR A 91 -12.86 33.52 14.54
N ALA A 92 -13.23 33.17 15.76
CA ALA A 92 -14.06 34.02 16.60
C ALA A 92 -13.40 35.39 16.91
N ASP A 93 -12.09 35.39 17.23
CA ASP A 93 -11.33 36.62 17.48
C ASP A 93 -11.21 37.49 16.23
N LEU A 94 -10.95 36.89 15.08
CA LEU A 94 -10.91 37.59 13.79
C LEU A 94 -12.27 38.14 13.40
N LYS A 95 -13.35 37.43 13.64
CA LYS A 95 -14.72 37.86 13.41
C LYS A 95 -15.09 39.04 14.27
N THR A 96 -14.73 39.00 15.56
CA THR A 96 -14.92 40.07 16.53
C THR A 96 -14.12 41.31 16.15
N SER A 97 -12.95 41.16 15.53
CA SER A 97 -12.13 42.26 15.01
C SER A 97 -12.66 42.94 13.74
N GLY A 98 -13.83 42.49 13.24
CA GLY A 98 -14.53 43.08 12.10
C GLY A 98 -14.26 42.44 10.75
N LEU A 99 -13.50 41.33 10.69
CA LEU A 99 -13.29 40.62 9.44
C LEU A 99 -14.57 39.86 8.97
N PRO A 100 -14.89 39.86 7.68
CA PRO A 100 -16.11 39.27 7.15
C PRO A 100 -16.00 37.74 6.96
N LEU A 101 -15.22 37.06 7.82
CA LEU A 101 -15.09 35.61 7.77
C LEU A 101 -16.46 34.94 7.84
N SER A 102 -16.71 34.02 6.93
CA SER A 102 -17.98 33.28 6.83
C SER A 102 -17.79 31.76 6.78
N THR A 103 -16.54 31.31 6.65
CA THR A 103 -16.26 29.90 6.41
C THR A 103 -15.04 29.43 7.22
N ILE A 104 -15.14 28.24 7.78
CA ILE A 104 -13.99 27.47 8.30
C ILE A 104 -13.83 26.22 7.41
N ASP A 105 -12.65 26.02 6.87
CA ASP A 105 -12.24 24.78 6.24
C ASP A 105 -11.36 24.01 7.23
N VAL A 106 -11.90 22.89 7.72
CA VAL A 106 -11.22 22.03 8.70
C VAL A 106 -10.12 21.15 8.07
N GLY A 107 -9.90 21.31 6.77
CA GLY A 107 -8.92 20.57 6.01
C GLY A 107 -9.29 19.09 5.85
N GLY A 108 -8.30 18.28 5.53
CA GLY A 108 -8.45 16.84 5.44
C GLY A 108 -7.99 16.13 6.71
N GLY A 109 -7.77 14.83 6.57
CA GLY A 109 -7.22 14.01 7.63
C GLY A 109 -8.20 13.02 8.24
N LEU A 110 -9.48 13.05 7.83
CA LEU A 110 -10.42 11.96 8.16
C LEU A 110 -9.77 10.61 7.82
N GLY A 111 -9.59 9.77 8.84
CA GLY A 111 -8.88 8.50 8.75
C GLY A 111 -9.69 7.40 8.06
N ILE A 112 -8.97 6.36 7.68
CA ILE A 112 -9.52 5.07 7.25
C ILE A 112 -9.07 4.01 8.25
N ASP A 113 -9.97 3.13 8.63
CA ASP A 113 -9.64 1.97 9.42
C ASP A 113 -9.20 0.80 8.53
N TYR A 114 -7.95 0.85 8.07
CA TYR A 114 -7.37 -0.21 7.24
C TYR A 114 -7.30 -1.54 7.98
N SER A 115 -7.09 -1.51 9.29
CA SER A 115 -6.94 -2.73 10.09
C SER A 115 -8.26 -3.33 10.58
N GLY A 116 -9.34 -2.57 10.58
CA GLY A 116 -10.61 -2.97 11.19
C GLY A 116 -10.60 -2.99 12.73
N MET A 117 -9.51 -2.56 13.37
CA MET A 117 -9.32 -2.68 14.82
C MET A 117 -9.99 -1.57 15.63
N ARG A 118 -10.40 -0.48 14.99
CA ARG A 118 -11.02 0.70 15.61
C ARG A 118 -10.24 1.23 16.82
N ASN A 119 -8.95 1.41 16.63
CA ASN A 119 -8.04 1.94 17.64
C ASN A 119 -7.21 3.10 17.09
N ASN A 120 -6.28 3.62 17.88
CA ASN A 120 -5.43 4.75 17.50
C ASN A 120 -4.08 4.34 16.87
N SER A 121 -3.95 3.11 16.38
CA SER A 121 -2.77 2.69 15.62
C SER A 121 -2.68 3.42 14.28
N ALA A 122 -1.48 3.46 13.67
CA ALA A 122 -1.24 4.19 12.43
C ALA A 122 -2.12 3.74 11.24
N SER A 123 -2.49 2.46 11.20
CA SER A 123 -3.36 1.87 10.16
C SER A 123 -4.82 1.73 10.60
N SER A 124 -5.27 2.50 11.62
CA SER A 124 -6.64 2.47 12.14
C SER A 124 -7.12 3.88 12.49
N MET A 125 -8.34 3.98 12.98
CA MET A 125 -8.90 5.16 13.62
C MET A 125 -9.87 4.74 14.73
N ASN A 126 -9.94 5.51 15.83
CA ASN A 126 -10.74 5.19 17.00
C ASN A 126 -12.12 5.86 17.00
N TYR A 127 -12.63 6.30 15.86
CA TYR A 127 -13.90 7.00 15.70
C TYR A 127 -14.62 6.63 14.42
N SER A 128 -15.91 6.88 14.36
CA SER A 128 -16.75 6.74 13.19
C SER A 128 -16.87 8.08 12.43
N LEU A 129 -17.37 8.03 11.18
CA LEU A 129 -17.70 9.24 10.40
C LEU A 129 -18.69 10.13 11.13
N GLN A 130 -19.70 9.55 11.80
CA GLN A 130 -20.69 10.30 12.55
C GLN A 130 -20.08 11.01 13.77
N GLU A 131 -19.18 10.35 14.50
CA GLU A 131 -18.45 10.96 15.62
C GLU A 131 -17.55 12.10 15.14
N TYR A 132 -16.84 11.92 14.01
CA TYR A 132 -16.08 13.00 13.38
C TYR A 132 -16.97 14.22 13.10
N ALA A 133 -18.09 14.02 12.41
CA ALA A 133 -19.01 15.11 12.05
C ALA A 133 -19.58 15.80 13.32
N ASN A 134 -20.01 15.02 14.30
CA ASN A 134 -20.54 15.54 15.56
C ASN A 134 -19.50 16.38 16.32
N ASP A 135 -18.27 15.88 16.45
CA ASP A 135 -17.19 16.58 17.16
C ASP A 135 -16.77 17.87 16.48
N VAL A 136 -16.70 17.87 15.13
CA VAL A 136 -16.40 19.09 14.36
C VAL A 136 -17.48 20.15 14.58
N ILE A 137 -18.75 19.79 14.31
CA ILE A 137 -19.87 20.76 14.36
C ILE A 137 -20.12 21.23 15.79
N HIS A 138 -20.17 20.31 16.77
CA HIS A 138 -20.38 20.68 18.17
C HIS A 138 -19.28 21.62 18.69
N SER A 139 -18.02 21.36 18.37
CA SER A 139 -16.90 22.18 18.80
C SER A 139 -16.98 23.59 18.21
N ILE A 140 -17.30 23.72 16.91
CA ILE A 140 -17.48 25.02 16.26
C ILE A 140 -18.65 25.78 16.87
N CYS A 141 -19.83 25.17 16.99
CA CYS A 141 -21.01 25.81 17.55
C CYS A 141 -20.78 26.29 18.99
N SER A 142 -20.18 25.44 19.84
CA SER A 142 -19.90 25.77 21.24
C SER A 142 -18.96 26.98 21.38
N VAL A 143 -17.88 27.02 20.62
CA VAL A 143 -16.94 28.15 20.65
C VAL A 143 -17.56 29.43 20.12
N CYS A 144 -18.31 29.37 19.01
CA CYS A 144 -18.99 30.52 18.44
C CYS A 144 -20.06 31.08 19.38
N GLN A 145 -20.84 30.22 20.03
CA GLN A 145 -21.84 30.62 21.03
C GLN A 145 -21.18 31.35 22.24
N GLN A 146 -20.09 30.76 22.77
CA GLN A 146 -19.35 31.40 23.87
C GLN A 146 -18.77 32.76 23.50
N ALA A 147 -18.32 32.95 22.27
CA ALA A 147 -17.75 34.20 21.77
C ALA A 147 -18.81 35.18 21.27
N GLY A 148 -20.08 34.81 21.19
CA GLY A 148 -21.16 35.67 20.68
C GLY A 148 -21.02 35.99 19.17
N VAL A 149 -20.39 35.10 18.37
CA VAL A 149 -20.21 35.27 16.93
C VAL A 149 -21.04 34.29 16.14
N PRO A 150 -21.42 34.61 14.87
CA PRO A 150 -22.14 33.69 13.99
C PRO A 150 -21.32 32.43 13.72
N THR A 151 -22.03 31.30 13.68
CA THR A 151 -21.45 30.02 13.24
C THR A 151 -21.09 30.08 11.76
N PRO A 152 -19.87 29.68 11.34
CA PRO A 152 -19.46 29.69 9.94
C PRO A 152 -20.04 28.52 9.15
N ASN A 153 -19.98 28.62 7.81
CA ASN A 153 -20.03 27.45 6.95
C ASN A 153 -18.80 26.57 7.21
N VAL A 154 -18.97 25.26 7.10
CA VAL A 154 -17.88 24.30 7.34
C VAL A 154 -17.57 23.54 6.06
N PHE A 155 -16.29 23.57 5.67
CA PHE A 155 -15.75 22.74 4.60
C PHE A 155 -14.82 21.67 5.18
N SER A 156 -14.78 20.52 4.53
CA SER A 156 -13.88 19.43 4.82
C SER A 156 -13.33 18.86 3.53
N GLU A 157 -12.02 18.64 3.46
CA GLU A 157 -11.31 18.09 2.29
C GLU A 157 -11.46 16.56 2.21
N SER A 158 -11.12 15.83 3.24
CA SER A 158 -11.32 14.39 3.49
C SER A 158 -11.02 13.44 2.31
N GLY A 159 -10.05 13.77 1.44
CA GLY A 159 -9.74 13.06 0.20
C GLY A 159 -9.47 11.57 0.41
N ARG A 160 -8.63 11.20 1.39
CA ARG A 160 -8.34 9.79 1.71
C ARG A 160 -9.63 9.00 1.99
N ALA A 161 -10.52 9.53 2.80
CA ALA A 161 -11.76 8.86 3.18
C ALA A 161 -12.72 8.69 2.01
N LEU A 162 -12.69 9.60 1.04
CA LEU A 162 -13.52 9.53 -0.17
C LEU A 162 -13.02 8.47 -1.16
N VAL A 163 -11.69 8.32 -1.31
CA VAL A 163 -11.14 7.51 -2.42
C VAL A 163 -10.44 6.21 -1.99
N ALA A 164 -10.17 5.98 -0.70
CA ALA A 164 -9.46 4.77 -0.28
C ALA A 164 -10.20 3.48 -0.70
N HIS A 165 -11.52 3.49 -0.66
CA HIS A 165 -12.38 2.32 -0.94
C HIS A 165 -12.56 2.02 -2.43
N HIS A 166 -12.21 2.94 -3.33
CA HIS A 166 -12.59 2.82 -4.74
C HIS A 166 -11.67 1.90 -5.54
N ALA A 167 -10.48 1.57 -5.03
CA ALA A 167 -9.55 0.71 -5.74
C ALA A 167 -9.00 -0.41 -4.87
N MET A 168 -8.72 -1.53 -5.51
CA MET A 168 -7.99 -2.67 -4.97
C MET A 168 -6.95 -3.11 -6.00
N ILE A 169 -5.87 -3.72 -5.51
CA ILE A 169 -4.84 -4.29 -6.35
C ILE A 169 -5.03 -5.80 -6.37
N VAL A 170 -4.96 -6.39 -7.55
CA VAL A 170 -5.06 -7.85 -7.75
C VAL A 170 -3.85 -8.31 -8.54
N PHE A 171 -3.13 -9.30 -8.03
CA PHE A 171 -2.01 -9.87 -8.74
C PHE A 171 -1.97 -11.39 -8.60
N PRO A 172 -1.54 -12.11 -9.65
CA PRO A 172 -1.33 -13.54 -9.62
C PRO A 172 -0.05 -13.91 -8.88
N ILE A 173 -0.09 -15.04 -8.18
CA ILE A 173 1.10 -15.70 -7.67
C ILE A 173 1.60 -16.66 -8.77
N PHE A 174 2.85 -16.47 -9.19
CA PHE A 174 3.46 -17.27 -10.24
C PHE A 174 4.42 -18.36 -9.74
N GLY A 175 4.76 -18.34 -8.46
CA GLY A 175 5.62 -19.33 -7.84
C GLY A 175 5.75 -19.16 -6.34
N ALA A 176 6.37 -20.13 -5.71
CA ALA A 176 6.70 -20.09 -4.30
C ALA A 176 8.05 -20.75 -4.05
N THR A 177 8.81 -20.21 -3.11
CA THR A 177 9.92 -20.94 -2.50
C THR A 177 9.40 -21.59 -1.24
N SER A 178 9.20 -22.91 -1.31
CA SER A 178 8.93 -23.71 -0.13
C SER A 178 10.25 -24.24 0.42
N PHE A 179 10.35 -24.29 1.74
CA PHE A 179 11.49 -24.95 2.40
C PHE A 179 11.34 -26.50 2.39
N GLN A 180 10.61 -27.05 1.41
CA GLN A 180 10.62 -28.50 1.22
C GLN A 180 11.94 -28.89 0.57
N PRO A 181 12.72 -29.80 1.18
CA PRO A 181 13.98 -30.22 0.60
C PRO A 181 13.69 -31.00 -0.69
N GLY A 182 14.15 -30.46 -1.82
CA GLY A 182 14.34 -31.27 -3.03
C GLY A 182 15.52 -32.24 -2.90
N TYR A 183 16.20 -32.21 -1.76
CA TYR A 183 17.29 -33.09 -1.40
C TYR A 183 16.80 -34.05 -0.33
N GLU A 184 16.70 -35.32 -0.69
CA GLU A 184 16.51 -36.41 0.28
C GLU A 184 17.86 -36.78 0.84
N PRO A 185 18.10 -36.61 2.16
CA PRO A 185 19.36 -37.02 2.75
C PRO A 185 19.52 -38.53 2.56
N PRO A 186 20.74 -39.03 2.30
CA PRO A 186 21.00 -40.45 2.23
C PRO A 186 20.59 -41.12 3.54
N ASN A 187 20.30 -42.43 3.49
CA ASN A 187 20.04 -43.18 4.71
C ASN A 187 21.26 -43.10 5.62
N TYR A 188 21.13 -42.42 6.76
CA TYR A 188 22.22 -42.11 7.68
C TYR A 188 22.43 -43.17 8.76
N GLN A 189 21.60 -44.22 8.79
CA GLN A 189 21.62 -45.22 9.87
C GLN A 189 22.92 -46.03 9.89
N ASP A 190 23.63 -46.14 8.74
CA ASP A 190 24.86 -46.89 8.60
C ASP A 190 26.09 -46.01 8.26
N MET A 191 26.00 -44.68 8.43
CA MET A 191 27.04 -43.73 8.09
C MET A 191 27.79 -43.24 9.35
N GLU A 192 29.12 -43.07 9.23
CA GLU A 192 29.91 -42.34 10.23
C GLU A 192 29.65 -40.83 10.03
N LEU A 193 28.84 -40.24 10.93
CA LEU A 193 28.40 -38.88 10.82
C LEU A 193 29.36 -37.89 11.45
N ASN A 194 29.48 -36.70 10.88
CA ASN A 194 30.23 -35.61 11.47
C ASN A 194 29.60 -35.20 12.81
N THR A 195 30.42 -34.78 13.76
CA THR A 195 30.01 -34.39 15.12
C THR A 195 29.00 -33.26 15.17
N ALA A 196 28.91 -32.42 14.13
CA ALA A 196 27.92 -31.36 14.01
C ALA A 196 26.55 -31.89 13.49
N VAL A 197 26.53 -33.02 12.79
CA VAL A 197 25.32 -33.60 12.19
C VAL A 197 24.65 -34.60 13.16
N GLN A 198 25.45 -35.32 13.93
CA GLN A 198 24.97 -36.36 14.84
C GLN A 198 23.85 -35.87 15.80
N PRO A 199 23.98 -34.71 16.48
CA PRO A 199 22.89 -34.23 17.36
C PRO A 199 21.59 -33.96 16.65
N LEU A 200 21.62 -33.58 15.37
CA LEU A 200 20.41 -33.38 14.56
C LEU A 200 19.73 -34.72 14.22
N VAL A 201 20.51 -35.76 13.95
CA VAL A 201 20.01 -37.14 13.77
C VAL A 201 19.36 -37.65 15.06
N ASP A 202 20.05 -37.51 16.19
CA ASP A 202 19.54 -37.89 17.51
C ASP A 202 18.21 -37.19 17.83
N LEU A 203 18.09 -35.92 17.44
CA LEU A 203 16.84 -35.16 17.56
C LEU A 203 15.74 -35.70 16.63
N MET A 204 16.09 -36.11 15.40
CA MET A 204 15.12 -36.71 14.46
C MET A 204 14.55 -38.02 15.01
N ASP A 205 15.40 -38.87 15.57
CA ASP A 205 14.98 -40.15 16.19
C ASP A 205 14.07 -39.90 17.39
N ALA A 206 14.32 -38.81 18.14
CA ALA A 206 13.51 -38.39 19.29
C ALA A 206 12.31 -37.48 18.95
N LEU A 207 11.99 -37.24 17.67
CA LEU A 207 10.94 -36.29 17.26
C LEU A 207 9.54 -36.71 17.75
N ASN A 208 9.28 -38.00 17.91
CA ASN A 208 7.99 -38.51 18.40
C ASN A 208 7.77 -38.19 19.88
N ASP A 209 8.85 -38.04 20.65
CA ASP A 209 8.83 -37.70 22.09
C ASP A 209 8.87 -36.20 22.31
N LEU A 210 8.94 -35.40 21.24
CA LEU A 210 8.95 -33.94 21.33
C LEU A 210 7.56 -33.43 21.79
N ASN A 211 7.55 -32.68 22.89
CA ASN A 211 6.35 -32.09 23.50
C ASN A 211 6.62 -30.65 23.91
N SER A 212 5.59 -29.97 24.39
CA SER A 212 5.65 -28.57 24.79
C SER A 212 6.71 -28.25 25.87
N ALA A 213 7.04 -29.20 26.73
CA ALA A 213 8.03 -29.02 27.79
C ALA A 213 9.47 -29.13 27.26
N THR A 214 9.72 -29.98 26.25
CA THR A 214 11.06 -30.27 25.73
C THR A 214 11.39 -29.52 24.44
N MET A 215 10.39 -28.96 23.73
CA MET A 215 10.58 -28.39 22.41
C MET A 215 11.56 -27.22 22.38
N ARG A 216 11.61 -26.38 23.41
CA ARG A 216 12.50 -25.23 23.51
C ARG A 216 13.96 -25.66 23.60
N GLU A 217 14.26 -26.60 24.50
CA GLU A 217 15.60 -27.17 24.66
C GLU A 217 16.07 -27.83 23.36
N ARG A 218 15.20 -28.65 22.76
CA ARG A 218 15.50 -29.35 21.49
C ARG A 218 15.72 -28.38 20.34
N TYR A 219 14.95 -27.31 20.27
CA TYR A 219 15.15 -26.25 19.28
C TYR A 219 16.53 -25.59 19.42
N HIS A 220 16.95 -25.25 20.64
CA HIS A 220 18.27 -24.67 20.88
C HIS A 220 19.42 -25.63 20.52
N VAL A 221 19.27 -26.92 20.81
CA VAL A 221 20.25 -27.93 20.38
C VAL A 221 20.34 -27.98 18.86
N ALA A 222 19.19 -27.94 18.15
CA ALA A 222 19.16 -27.93 16.70
C ALA A 222 19.81 -26.66 16.12
N GLN A 223 19.58 -25.48 16.69
CA GLN A 223 20.23 -24.23 16.28
C GLN A 223 21.74 -24.31 16.45
N ALA A 224 22.21 -24.71 17.63
CA ALA A 224 23.65 -24.81 17.91
C ALA A 224 24.34 -25.80 16.97
N SER A 225 23.71 -26.93 16.66
CA SER A 225 24.23 -27.93 15.71
C SER A 225 24.31 -27.37 14.29
N MET A 226 23.27 -26.61 13.86
CA MET A 226 23.28 -25.97 12.54
C MET A 226 24.36 -24.89 12.43
N GLU A 227 24.54 -24.07 13.46
CA GLU A 227 25.60 -23.05 13.53
C GLU A 227 26.99 -23.71 13.48
N MET A 228 27.20 -24.82 14.20
CA MET A 228 28.44 -25.61 14.16
C MET A 228 28.67 -26.19 12.76
N ALA A 229 27.65 -26.74 12.11
CA ALA A 229 27.75 -27.28 10.75
C ALA A 229 28.17 -26.18 9.74
N ILE A 230 27.58 -24.98 9.82
CA ILE A 230 28.02 -23.84 9.01
C ILE A 230 29.49 -23.45 9.26
N SER A 231 29.88 -23.39 10.52
CA SER A 231 31.25 -23.02 10.90
C SER A 231 32.27 -24.02 10.39
N LEU A 232 31.99 -25.32 10.55
CA LEU A 232 32.88 -26.40 10.06
C LEU A 232 32.96 -26.43 8.52
N PHE A 233 31.81 -26.18 7.85
CA PHE A 233 31.79 -26.08 6.39
C PHE A 233 32.65 -24.90 5.91
N ASN A 234 32.50 -23.73 6.49
CA ASN A 234 33.29 -22.54 6.15
C ASN A 234 34.78 -22.71 6.41
N SER A 235 35.13 -23.56 7.35
CA SER A 235 36.53 -23.91 7.69
C SER A 235 37.10 -25.10 6.90
N GLY A 236 36.29 -25.69 5.99
CA GLY A 236 36.68 -26.81 5.14
C GLY A 236 36.71 -28.19 5.85
N TYR A 237 36.10 -28.29 7.04
CA TYR A 237 36.04 -29.55 7.80
C TYR A 237 34.72 -30.31 7.65
N LEU A 238 33.76 -29.75 6.91
CA LEU A 238 32.46 -30.39 6.62
C LEU A 238 32.24 -30.42 5.12
N SER A 239 31.71 -31.53 4.59
CA SER A 239 31.37 -31.62 3.17
C SER A 239 30.06 -30.84 2.85
N LEU A 240 29.87 -30.50 1.58
CA LEU A 240 28.63 -29.88 1.12
C LEU A 240 27.40 -30.81 1.35
N ALA A 241 27.59 -32.11 1.19
CA ALA A 241 26.55 -33.13 1.43
C ALA A 241 26.15 -33.17 2.92
N ASP A 242 27.16 -33.17 3.84
CA ASP A 242 26.87 -33.13 5.28
C ASP A 242 26.18 -31.83 5.71
N ARG A 243 26.55 -30.72 5.10
CA ARG A 243 25.90 -29.46 5.35
C ARG A 243 24.43 -29.48 4.86
N ALA A 244 24.17 -30.01 3.68
CA ALA A 244 22.81 -30.18 3.14
C ALA A 244 21.96 -31.09 4.03
N MET A 245 22.56 -32.16 4.55
CA MET A 245 21.94 -33.05 5.53
C MET A 245 21.57 -32.28 6.82
N ALA A 246 22.53 -31.54 7.39
CA ALA A 246 22.30 -30.72 8.59
C ALA A 246 21.14 -29.73 8.38
N GLU A 247 21.11 -29.02 7.25
CA GLU A 247 20.02 -28.10 6.90
C GLU A 247 18.67 -28.79 6.82
N THR A 248 18.61 -29.98 6.22
CA THR A 248 17.38 -30.76 6.08
C THR A 248 16.85 -31.22 7.44
N LEU A 249 17.70 -31.82 8.26
CA LEU A 249 17.35 -32.28 9.61
C LEU A 249 16.93 -31.11 10.51
N TYR A 250 17.67 -30.02 10.51
CA TYR A 250 17.33 -28.81 11.24
C TYR A 250 15.91 -28.31 10.90
N ARG A 251 15.58 -28.26 9.61
CA ARG A 251 14.26 -27.82 9.15
C ARG A 251 13.14 -28.75 9.62
N GLU A 252 13.37 -30.06 9.62
CA GLU A 252 12.36 -31.01 10.13
C GLU A 252 12.10 -30.84 11.62
N VAL A 253 13.17 -30.62 12.42
CA VAL A 253 13.01 -30.27 13.84
C VAL A 253 12.22 -28.98 14.00
N CYS A 254 12.55 -27.94 13.24
CA CYS A 254 11.85 -26.66 13.25
C CYS A 254 10.36 -26.79 12.89
N ARG A 255 10.02 -27.60 11.88
CA ARG A 255 8.61 -27.88 11.51
C ARG A 255 7.84 -28.57 12.63
N LYS A 256 8.46 -29.52 13.31
CA LYS A 256 7.81 -30.21 14.42
C LYS A 256 7.59 -29.25 15.60
N VAL A 257 8.60 -28.45 15.94
CA VAL A 257 8.49 -27.40 16.95
C VAL A 257 7.38 -26.42 16.59
N SER A 258 7.32 -25.95 15.35
CA SER A 258 6.29 -25.01 14.88
C SER A 258 4.86 -25.59 15.01
N ARG A 259 4.68 -26.88 14.80
CA ARG A 259 3.37 -27.53 15.00
C ARG A 259 2.97 -27.55 16.48
N LEU A 260 3.90 -27.84 17.37
CA LEU A 260 3.65 -27.87 18.82
C LEU A 260 3.40 -26.46 19.40
N MET A 261 3.97 -25.42 18.77
CA MET A 261 3.72 -24.04 19.16
C MET A 261 2.26 -23.61 18.99
N MET A 262 1.51 -24.24 18.07
CA MET A 262 0.10 -23.88 17.85
C MET A 262 -0.80 -24.20 19.04
N ASP A 263 -0.38 -25.09 19.92
CA ASP A 263 -1.12 -25.52 21.11
C ASP A 263 -0.75 -24.72 22.38
N LEU A 264 0.16 -23.73 22.28
CA LEU A 264 0.61 -22.94 23.42
C LEU A 264 -0.26 -21.70 23.62
N GLU A 265 -0.67 -21.44 24.86
CA GLU A 265 -1.32 -20.18 25.26
C GLU A 265 -0.38 -18.97 25.17
N TYR A 266 0.91 -19.17 25.45
CA TYR A 266 1.94 -18.15 25.43
C TYR A 266 3.13 -18.63 24.59
N LEU A 267 3.50 -17.82 23.60
CA LEU A 267 4.62 -18.10 22.71
C LEU A 267 5.89 -17.41 23.22
N PRO A 268 6.97 -18.15 23.50
CA PRO A 268 8.27 -17.56 23.82
C PRO A 268 8.81 -16.71 22.66
N LEU A 269 9.41 -15.57 22.98
CA LEU A 269 9.93 -14.61 21.98
C LEU A 269 10.93 -15.26 20.99
N GLU A 270 11.76 -16.19 21.48
CA GLU A 270 12.71 -16.92 20.64
C GLU A 270 12.03 -17.79 19.57
N LEU A 271 10.81 -18.22 19.83
CA LEU A 271 10.03 -19.06 18.92
C LEU A 271 9.12 -18.24 17.99
N GLU A 272 8.86 -16.96 18.29
CA GLU A 272 8.10 -16.08 17.40
C GLU A 272 8.76 -15.97 16.02
N ASN A 273 10.08 -15.80 15.99
CA ASN A 273 10.86 -15.71 14.74
C ASN A 273 10.87 -17.02 13.93
N LEU A 274 10.64 -18.17 14.57
CA LEU A 274 10.65 -19.47 13.89
C LEU A 274 9.52 -19.56 12.85
N GLN A 275 8.36 -19.00 13.13
CA GLN A 275 7.25 -18.99 12.16
C GLN A 275 7.60 -18.17 10.90
N VAL A 276 8.35 -17.08 11.07
CA VAL A 276 8.81 -16.25 9.94
C VAL A 276 9.90 -16.98 9.15
N GLN A 277 10.84 -17.65 9.84
CA GLN A 277 11.90 -18.45 9.19
C GLN A 277 11.36 -19.64 8.39
N LEU A 278 10.24 -20.21 8.82
CA LEU A 278 9.59 -21.34 8.15
C LEU A 278 8.52 -20.91 7.14
N ALA A 279 8.21 -19.62 7.07
CA ALA A 279 7.25 -19.09 6.12
C ALA A 279 7.73 -19.32 4.68
N GLU A 280 6.82 -19.71 3.82
CA GLU A 280 7.09 -19.79 2.40
C GLU A 280 7.16 -18.37 1.82
N ILE A 281 7.86 -18.19 0.72
CA ILE A 281 7.88 -16.95 -0.05
C ILE A 281 7.02 -17.15 -1.28
N TYR A 282 5.92 -16.42 -1.38
CA TYR A 282 5.05 -16.43 -2.55
C TYR A 282 5.39 -15.25 -3.44
N TYR A 283 5.71 -15.51 -4.71
CA TYR A 283 6.11 -14.50 -5.68
C TYR A 283 4.90 -14.01 -6.46
N GLY A 284 4.56 -12.74 -6.27
CA GLY A 284 3.47 -12.06 -6.95
C GLY A 284 3.95 -11.28 -8.17
N ASN A 285 3.19 -11.33 -9.25
CA ASN A 285 3.48 -10.56 -10.47
C ASN A 285 3.02 -9.10 -10.32
N PHE A 286 3.71 -8.35 -9.48
CA PHE A 286 3.48 -6.93 -9.22
C PHE A 286 4.78 -6.26 -8.78
N SER A 287 4.80 -4.94 -8.71
CA SER A 287 5.85 -4.15 -8.06
C SER A 287 5.25 -3.47 -6.82
N LEU A 288 5.86 -3.69 -5.66
CA LEU A 288 5.46 -3.02 -4.43
C LEU A 288 5.66 -1.50 -4.55
N PHE A 289 6.76 -1.10 -5.17
CA PHE A 289 7.14 0.31 -5.34
C PHE A 289 6.19 1.06 -6.27
N ARG A 290 5.63 0.38 -7.26
CA ARG A 290 4.65 0.96 -8.17
C ARG A 290 3.24 0.93 -7.57
N SER A 291 2.84 -0.19 -6.99
CA SER A 291 1.45 -0.44 -6.63
C SER A 291 1.10 -0.08 -5.19
N LEU A 292 2.06 -0.17 -4.24
CA LEU A 292 1.84 0.06 -2.80
C LEU A 292 2.98 0.85 -2.15
N PRO A 293 3.33 2.03 -2.68
CA PRO A 293 4.48 2.79 -2.17
C PRO A 293 4.40 3.15 -0.69
N ASP A 294 3.21 3.39 -0.13
CA ASP A 294 3.05 3.71 1.30
C ASP A 294 3.37 2.50 2.20
N HIS A 295 3.19 1.26 1.71
CA HIS A 295 3.60 0.09 2.48
C HIS A 295 5.12 0.06 2.67
N TRP A 296 5.88 0.33 1.60
CA TRP A 296 7.33 0.41 1.63
C TRP A 296 7.82 1.66 2.37
N ALA A 297 7.34 2.86 1.98
CA ALA A 297 7.92 4.12 2.42
C ALA A 297 7.61 4.46 3.89
N ILE A 298 6.43 4.09 4.38
CA ILE A 298 5.95 4.49 5.71
C ILE A 298 5.37 3.33 6.54
N GLY A 299 5.46 2.09 6.03
CA GLY A 299 4.95 0.91 6.73
C GLY A 299 3.42 0.88 6.88
N GLN A 300 2.68 1.53 5.95
CA GLN A 300 1.21 1.48 5.93
C GLN A 300 0.75 0.03 5.71
N LEU A 301 -0.13 -0.45 6.57
CA LEU A 301 -0.77 -1.75 6.40
C LEU A 301 -2.02 -1.61 5.55
N PHE A 302 -2.23 -2.59 4.68
CA PHE A 302 -3.43 -2.75 3.87
C PHE A 302 -4.06 -4.11 4.16
N PRO A 303 -5.39 -4.29 4.03
CA PRO A 303 -6.00 -5.60 4.04
C PRO A 303 -5.51 -6.42 2.85
N VAL A 304 -4.94 -7.59 3.13
CA VAL A 304 -4.41 -8.52 2.11
C VAL A 304 -5.02 -9.87 2.32
N MET A 305 -5.58 -10.48 1.26
CA MET A 305 -6.13 -11.83 1.33
C MET A 305 -6.13 -12.50 -0.04
N PRO A 306 -6.14 -13.85 -0.09
CA PRO A 306 -6.43 -14.54 -1.34
C PRO A 306 -7.88 -14.26 -1.78
N ILE A 307 -8.10 -14.18 -3.09
CA ILE A 307 -9.45 -14.05 -3.68
C ILE A 307 -9.92 -15.36 -4.34
N HIS A 308 -9.15 -16.44 -4.17
CA HIS A 308 -9.46 -17.80 -4.60
C HIS A 308 -9.54 -18.73 -3.40
N LYS A 309 -10.21 -19.87 -3.57
CA LYS A 309 -10.34 -20.94 -2.56
C LYS A 309 -10.91 -20.43 -1.23
N LEU A 310 -11.85 -19.48 -1.28
CA LEU A 310 -12.43 -18.84 -0.09
C LEU A 310 -13.27 -19.80 0.77
N ASP A 311 -13.66 -20.93 0.21
CA ASP A 311 -14.36 -22.05 0.87
C ASP A 311 -13.41 -23.04 1.54
N GLN A 312 -12.09 -22.87 1.40
CA GLN A 312 -11.07 -23.75 1.93
C GLN A 312 -10.31 -23.09 3.07
N ARG A 313 -9.88 -23.88 4.05
CA ARG A 313 -9.05 -23.36 5.13
C ARG A 313 -7.59 -23.22 4.67
N PRO A 314 -6.97 -22.05 4.77
CA PRO A 314 -5.54 -21.90 4.50
C PRO A 314 -4.69 -22.79 5.41
N SER A 315 -3.70 -23.46 4.84
CA SER A 315 -2.82 -24.37 5.57
C SER A 315 -1.33 -24.01 5.50
N THR A 316 -0.98 -23.03 4.67
CA THR A 316 0.40 -22.53 4.49
C THR A 316 0.51 -21.14 5.12
N LYS A 317 1.69 -20.81 5.66
CA LYS A 317 2.03 -19.45 6.09
C LYS A 317 3.10 -18.91 5.15
N ALA A 318 2.87 -17.75 4.58
CA ALA A 318 3.79 -17.16 3.61
C ALA A 318 3.99 -15.66 3.83
N VAL A 319 5.08 -15.15 3.30
CA VAL A 319 5.30 -13.74 2.98
C VAL A 319 5.11 -13.55 1.49
N LEU A 320 4.75 -12.35 1.05
CA LEU A 320 4.60 -12.02 -0.36
C LEU A 320 5.82 -11.23 -0.82
N SER A 321 6.43 -11.65 -1.93
CA SER A 321 7.52 -10.93 -2.58
C SER A 321 7.04 -10.46 -3.95
N ASP A 322 7.45 -9.27 -4.35
CA ASP A 322 7.22 -8.77 -5.70
C ASP A 322 8.27 -9.31 -6.69
N ILE A 323 8.20 -8.87 -7.96
CA ILE A 323 9.14 -9.32 -9.00
C ILE A 323 10.39 -8.45 -9.11
N THR A 324 10.52 -7.39 -8.30
CA THR A 324 11.71 -6.53 -8.33
C THR A 324 12.90 -7.24 -7.71
N CYS A 325 14.11 -6.80 -8.04
CA CYS A 325 15.33 -7.34 -7.43
C CYS A 325 15.65 -6.72 -6.06
N ASP A 326 14.83 -5.77 -5.58
CA ASP A 326 15.03 -5.10 -4.32
C ASP A 326 14.51 -5.93 -3.15
N SER A 327 15.32 -6.06 -2.09
CA SER A 327 14.98 -6.80 -0.88
C SER A 327 13.76 -6.22 -0.13
N ASP A 328 13.45 -4.94 -0.36
CA ASP A 328 12.29 -4.26 0.22
C ASP A 328 10.99 -4.53 -0.56
N GLY A 329 11.08 -5.14 -1.75
CA GLY A 329 9.94 -5.55 -2.57
C GLY A 329 9.16 -6.72 -1.97
N LYS A 330 8.73 -6.60 -0.70
CA LYS A 330 8.01 -7.66 0.02
C LYS A 330 6.94 -7.11 0.97
N ILE A 331 5.86 -7.87 1.13
CA ILE A 331 4.88 -7.67 2.19
C ILE A 331 5.11 -8.78 3.23
N SER A 332 5.65 -8.39 4.38
CA SER A 332 5.97 -9.27 5.51
C SER A 332 5.34 -8.81 6.83
N ARG A 333 4.41 -7.86 6.75
CA ARG A 333 3.59 -7.38 7.87
C ARG A 333 2.15 -7.31 7.41
N PHE A 334 1.28 -7.99 8.10
CA PHE A 334 -0.12 -8.15 7.75
C PHE A 334 -1.02 -7.77 8.91
N ILE A 335 -2.27 -7.44 8.61
CA ILE A 335 -3.29 -7.17 9.60
C ILE A 335 -3.73 -8.49 10.24
N GLY A 336 -3.65 -8.56 11.56
CA GLY A 336 -4.20 -9.67 12.35
C GLY A 336 -5.41 -9.23 13.16
N THR A 337 -6.04 -10.15 13.88
CA THR A 337 -7.24 -9.87 14.67
C THR A 337 -6.96 -9.09 15.96
N LYS A 338 -5.75 -9.19 16.52
CA LYS A 338 -5.33 -8.49 17.74
C LYS A 338 -4.05 -7.70 17.56
N ASN A 339 -3.10 -8.26 16.81
CA ASN A 339 -1.78 -7.70 16.55
C ASN A 339 -1.46 -7.85 15.06
N GLU A 340 -0.39 -7.21 14.61
CA GLU A 340 0.18 -7.45 13.30
C GLU A 340 0.67 -8.90 13.19
N LEU A 341 0.54 -9.48 12.00
CA LEU A 341 1.05 -10.80 11.68
C LEU A 341 2.30 -10.66 10.81
N ALA A 342 3.30 -11.47 11.08
CA ALA A 342 4.52 -11.55 10.27
C ALA A 342 4.36 -12.45 9.04
N THR A 343 3.26 -13.20 8.95
CA THR A 343 2.96 -14.11 7.85
C THR A 343 1.47 -14.09 7.53
N LEU A 344 1.14 -14.30 6.27
CA LEU A 344 -0.25 -14.41 5.80
C LEU A 344 -0.64 -15.89 5.67
N PRO A 345 -1.79 -16.32 6.21
CA PRO A 345 -2.34 -17.65 5.94
C PRO A 345 -2.79 -17.75 4.48
N LEU A 346 -2.24 -18.70 3.73
CA LEU A 346 -2.50 -18.92 2.31
C LEU A 346 -2.77 -20.42 2.02
N HIS A 347 -3.20 -20.71 0.81
CA HIS A 347 -3.42 -22.08 0.33
C HIS A 347 -2.18 -22.57 -0.44
N PRO A 348 -1.81 -23.84 -0.34
CA PRO A 348 -0.75 -24.42 -1.17
C PRO A 348 -1.02 -24.20 -2.65
N LEU A 349 0.04 -23.94 -3.42
CA LEU A 349 -0.06 -23.85 -4.87
C LEU A 349 -0.18 -25.24 -5.46
N ASP A 350 -1.21 -25.47 -6.26
CA ASP A 350 -1.51 -26.75 -6.91
C ASP A 350 -1.43 -26.68 -8.45
N GLY A 351 -0.81 -25.62 -8.97
CA GLY A 351 -0.71 -25.35 -10.41
C GLY A 351 -1.93 -24.63 -11.00
N SER A 352 -3.01 -24.43 -10.23
CA SER A 352 -4.11 -23.56 -10.64
C SER A 352 -3.76 -22.08 -10.45
N SER A 353 -4.46 -21.21 -11.17
CA SER A 353 -4.32 -19.76 -10.99
C SER A 353 -4.66 -19.37 -9.54
N TYR A 354 -3.79 -18.60 -8.91
CA TYR A 354 -3.96 -18.15 -7.54
C TYR A 354 -3.70 -16.64 -7.43
N PHE A 355 -4.72 -15.88 -7.05
CA PHE A 355 -4.64 -14.41 -6.98
C PHE A 355 -4.77 -13.92 -5.55
N ILE A 356 -4.03 -12.86 -5.28
CA ILE A 356 -4.08 -12.09 -4.03
C ILE A 356 -4.73 -10.74 -4.32
N GLY A 357 -5.62 -10.30 -3.43
CA GLY A 357 -6.19 -8.97 -3.40
C GLY A 357 -5.60 -8.14 -2.27
N VAL A 358 -5.26 -6.88 -2.57
CA VAL A 358 -4.91 -5.84 -1.60
C VAL A 358 -5.98 -4.76 -1.67
N PHE A 359 -6.68 -4.53 -0.57
CA PHE A 359 -7.85 -3.67 -0.53
C PHE A 359 -7.54 -2.28 0.03
N LEU A 360 -8.45 -1.32 -0.19
CA LEU A 360 -8.35 0.06 0.27
C LEU A 360 -7.15 0.81 -0.32
N ALA A 361 -6.74 0.47 -1.54
CA ALA A 361 -5.57 1.03 -2.21
C ALA A 361 -5.87 2.31 -3.02
N GLY A 362 -7.11 2.83 -3.00
CA GLY A 362 -7.52 3.96 -3.84
C GLY A 362 -6.94 5.32 -3.48
N ALA A 363 -6.36 5.47 -2.27
CA ALA A 363 -5.79 6.73 -1.85
C ALA A 363 -4.27 6.74 -1.98
N TYR A 364 -3.71 7.63 -2.79
CA TYR A 364 -2.29 7.94 -2.99
C TYR A 364 -1.45 6.89 -3.72
N GLN A 365 -1.81 5.60 -3.69
CA GLN A 365 -0.90 4.53 -4.10
C GLN A 365 -0.48 4.65 -5.56
N GLU A 366 -1.42 4.81 -6.45
CA GLU A 366 -1.14 4.93 -7.89
C GLU A 366 -0.26 6.14 -8.22
N ILE A 367 -0.63 7.33 -7.70
CA ILE A 367 0.06 8.59 -8.05
C ILE A 367 1.44 8.72 -7.41
N LEU A 368 1.70 8.04 -6.28
CA LEU A 368 3.00 8.03 -5.61
C LEU A 368 3.89 6.86 -6.05
N GLY A 369 3.37 5.95 -6.88
CA GLY A 369 4.13 4.82 -7.40
C GLY A 369 5.35 5.26 -8.20
N SER A 370 6.43 4.48 -8.11
CA SER A 370 7.67 4.72 -8.85
C SER A 370 7.94 3.60 -9.85
N ASP A 371 8.61 3.95 -10.96
CA ASP A 371 9.01 2.98 -12.00
C ASP A 371 10.31 2.24 -11.63
N HIS A 372 10.47 1.88 -10.35
CA HIS A 372 11.63 1.12 -9.86
C HIS A 372 11.79 -0.20 -10.63
N ASN A 373 13.00 -0.51 -11.05
CA ASN A 373 13.34 -1.62 -11.96
C ASN A 373 12.58 -1.58 -13.31
N LEU A 374 12.15 -0.40 -13.76
CA LEU A 374 11.36 -0.20 -14.99
C LEU A 374 10.01 -0.94 -14.97
N MET A 375 9.45 -1.15 -13.77
CA MET A 375 8.08 -1.64 -13.60
C MET A 375 7.13 -0.44 -13.72
N GLY A 376 6.46 -0.35 -14.87
CA GLY A 376 5.50 0.71 -15.18
C GLY A 376 4.09 0.47 -14.61
N ASP A 377 3.12 1.16 -15.17
CA ASP A 377 1.71 1.03 -14.78
C ASP A 377 1.17 -0.37 -15.06
N THR A 378 0.35 -0.88 -14.14
CA THR A 378 -0.35 -2.15 -14.32
C THR A 378 -1.64 -1.95 -15.13
N HIS A 379 -2.19 -3.01 -15.68
CA HIS A 379 -3.55 -2.97 -16.25
C HIS A 379 -4.55 -2.49 -15.21
N VAL A 380 -5.48 -1.63 -15.62
CA VAL A 380 -6.58 -1.13 -14.79
C VAL A 380 -7.90 -1.68 -15.33
N ALA A 381 -8.73 -2.20 -14.45
CA ALA A 381 -10.10 -2.61 -14.73
C ALA A 381 -11.05 -1.65 -14.02
N GLU A 382 -11.70 -0.77 -14.77
CA GLU A 382 -12.76 0.08 -14.23
C GLU A 382 -14.07 -0.72 -14.18
N VAL A 383 -14.61 -0.85 -12.95
CA VAL A 383 -15.83 -1.63 -12.71
C VAL A 383 -16.95 -0.70 -12.28
N SER A 384 -17.98 -0.58 -13.10
CA SER A 384 -19.22 0.15 -12.80
C SER A 384 -20.34 -0.81 -12.46
N VAL A 385 -21.02 -0.59 -11.33
CA VAL A 385 -22.14 -1.42 -10.88
C VAL A 385 -23.44 -0.63 -10.96
N GLY A 386 -24.36 -1.10 -11.78
CA GLY A 386 -25.70 -0.51 -11.92
C GLY A 386 -26.64 -0.83 -10.75
N ALA A 387 -27.76 -0.13 -10.65
CA ALA A 387 -28.74 -0.29 -9.58
C ALA A 387 -29.35 -1.70 -9.49
N THR A 388 -29.33 -2.47 -10.57
CA THR A 388 -29.81 -3.86 -10.65
C THR A 388 -28.75 -4.91 -10.26
N GLY A 389 -27.53 -4.48 -9.92
CA GLY A 389 -26.39 -5.37 -9.69
C GLY A 389 -25.68 -5.84 -10.97
N ALA A 390 -26.11 -5.42 -12.15
CA ALA A 390 -25.36 -5.60 -13.39
C ALA A 390 -24.08 -4.75 -13.34
N PHE A 391 -22.99 -5.26 -13.87
CA PHE A 391 -21.70 -4.54 -13.89
C PHE A 391 -21.15 -4.46 -15.31
N GLU A 392 -20.40 -3.39 -15.56
CA GLU A 392 -19.61 -3.18 -16.77
C GLU A 392 -18.13 -3.12 -16.37
N ILE A 393 -17.26 -3.65 -17.22
CA ILE A 393 -15.81 -3.59 -17.02
C ILE A 393 -15.20 -2.92 -18.25
N GLU A 394 -14.44 -1.85 -18.02
CA GLU A 394 -13.59 -1.22 -19.01
C GLU A 394 -12.12 -1.50 -18.64
N LEU A 395 -11.32 -1.95 -19.62
CA LEU A 395 -9.91 -2.29 -19.39
C LEU A 395 -9.03 -1.20 -20.00
N ASP A 396 -8.17 -0.62 -19.18
CA ASP A 396 -7.08 0.25 -19.58
C ASP A 396 -5.77 -0.55 -19.50
N PRO A 397 -5.05 -0.74 -20.62
CA PRO A 397 -3.80 -1.47 -20.65
C PRO A 397 -2.72 -0.70 -19.90
N GLY A 398 -1.92 -1.41 -19.10
CA GLY A 398 -0.75 -0.83 -18.46
C GLY A 398 0.39 -0.54 -19.42
N ASP A 399 1.47 0.06 -18.89
CA ASP A 399 2.64 0.49 -19.65
C ASP A 399 3.30 -0.67 -20.42
N GLN A 400 3.63 -0.40 -21.68
CA GLN A 400 4.54 -1.21 -22.46
C GLN A 400 6.00 -0.80 -22.17
N LEU A 401 6.95 -1.65 -22.54
CA LEU A 401 8.38 -1.35 -22.35
C LEU A 401 8.79 -0.05 -23.04
N SER A 402 8.21 0.25 -24.21
CA SER A 402 8.43 1.53 -24.93
C SER A 402 8.03 2.75 -24.10
N ASP A 403 6.92 2.66 -23.37
CA ASP A 403 6.39 3.77 -22.57
C ASP A 403 7.33 4.07 -21.39
N VAL A 404 7.71 3.03 -20.66
CA VAL A 404 8.63 3.19 -19.52
C VAL A 404 10.00 3.68 -19.96
N LEU A 405 10.58 3.10 -21.03
CA LEU A 405 11.86 3.56 -21.57
C LEU A 405 11.80 5.02 -22.01
N GLY A 406 10.68 5.44 -22.60
CA GLY A 406 10.45 6.81 -23.03
C GLY A 406 10.50 7.82 -21.87
N LYS A 407 9.97 7.45 -20.69
CA LYS A 407 10.04 8.28 -19.47
C LYS A 407 11.50 8.59 -19.05
N PHE A 408 12.44 7.70 -19.38
CA PHE A 408 13.88 7.85 -19.10
C PHE A 408 14.70 8.32 -20.29
N GLY A 409 14.06 8.79 -21.37
CA GLY A 409 14.74 9.33 -22.55
C GLY A 409 15.29 8.28 -23.52
N HIS A 410 14.87 7.03 -23.39
CA HIS A 410 15.24 5.94 -24.29
C HIS A 410 14.08 5.62 -25.24
N TYR A 411 14.18 6.10 -26.47
CA TYR A 411 13.12 5.95 -27.46
C TYR A 411 13.34 4.69 -28.32
N SER A 412 12.32 3.84 -28.39
CA SER A 412 12.32 2.56 -29.13
C SER A 412 12.81 2.72 -30.57
N ALA A 413 12.36 3.74 -31.29
CA ALA A 413 12.79 4.02 -32.67
C ALA A 413 14.32 4.23 -32.79
N SER A 414 14.94 4.96 -31.84
CA SER A 414 16.39 5.19 -31.85
C SER A 414 17.19 3.92 -31.54
N ILE A 415 16.67 3.09 -30.64
CA ILE A 415 17.29 1.81 -30.25
C ILE A 415 17.19 0.83 -31.42
N THR A 416 15.99 0.70 -32.01
CA THR A 416 15.74 -0.15 -33.18
C THR A 416 16.64 0.24 -34.36
N ALA A 417 16.76 1.53 -34.68
CA ALA A 417 17.63 1.98 -35.77
C ALA A 417 19.11 1.59 -35.56
N LYS A 418 19.61 1.67 -34.33
CA LYS A 418 20.96 1.20 -33.98
C LYS A 418 21.11 -0.31 -34.14
N MET A 419 20.09 -1.08 -33.76
CA MET A 419 20.10 -2.53 -33.89
C MET A 419 20.01 -2.95 -35.38
N GLU A 420 19.17 -2.31 -36.17
CA GLU A 420 19.05 -2.55 -37.62
C GLU A 420 20.37 -2.31 -38.34
N SER A 421 21.11 -1.24 -37.97
CA SER A 421 22.45 -1.01 -38.52
C SER A 421 23.39 -2.19 -38.20
N ARG A 422 23.38 -2.72 -36.97
CA ARG A 422 24.20 -3.88 -36.56
C ARG A 422 23.78 -5.17 -37.29
N ILE A 423 22.49 -5.39 -37.46
CA ILE A 423 21.93 -6.52 -38.21
C ILE A 423 22.39 -6.44 -39.66
N HIS A 424 22.35 -5.24 -40.27
CA HIS A 424 22.82 -5.00 -41.62
C HIS A 424 24.32 -5.34 -41.78
N ASP A 425 25.15 -4.89 -40.85
CA ASP A 425 26.59 -5.17 -40.85
C ASP A 425 26.88 -6.67 -40.67
N ALA A 426 26.19 -7.32 -39.76
CA ALA A 426 26.32 -8.77 -39.52
C ALA A 426 25.91 -9.60 -40.75
N LYS A 427 24.87 -9.18 -41.46
CA LYS A 427 24.45 -9.78 -42.73
C LYS A 427 25.49 -9.55 -43.83
N ALA A 428 26.04 -8.32 -43.94
CA ALA A 428 27.08 -8.01 -44.94
C ALA A 428 28.35 -8.83 -44.70
N ASN A 429 28.67 -9.15 -43.42
CA ASN A 429 29.82 -9.96 -43.04
C ASN A 429 29.54 -11.48 -43.06
N GLY A 430 28.36 -11.92 -43.52
CA GLY A 430 27.99 -13.33 -43.63
C GLY A 430 27.77 -14.02 -42.27
N GLN A 431 27.57 -13.26 -41.19
CA GLN A 431 27.28 -13.77 -39.84
C GLN A 431 25.79 -14.13 -39.67
N LEU A 432 24.92 -13.53 -40.47
CA LEU A 432 23.47 -13.82 -40.47
C LEU A 432 22.99 -14.05 -41.90
N THR A 433 22.12 -14.99 -42.09
CA THR A 433 21.33 -15.15 -43.32
C THR A 433 20.29 -14.04 -43.41
N LYS A 434 19.64 -13.91 -44.58
CA LYS A 434 18.59 -12.93 -44.79
C LYS A 434 17.36 -13.22 -43.94
N GLU A 435 17.03 -14.49 -43.80
CA GLU A 435 15.91 -15.01 -43.01
C GLU A 435 16.14 -14.72 -41.54
N GLU A 436 17.28 -15.13 -40.97
CA GLU A 436 17.66 -14.87 -39.58
C GLU A 436 17.68 -13.37 -39.24
N ALA A 437 18.21 -12.53 -40.14
CA ALA A 437 18.22 -11.07 -39.96
C ALA A 437 16.81 -10.48 -39.88
N SER A 438 15.88 -10.97 -40.75
CA SER A 438 14.48 -10.53 -40.73
C SER A 438 13.75 -10.96 -39.49
N GLU A 439 13.93 -12.23 -39.09
CA GLU A 439 13.31 -12.81 -37.89
C GLU A 439 13.78 -12.11 -36.59
N PHE A 440 15.09 -11.86 -36.49
CA PHE A 440 15.66 -11.13 -35.36
C PHE A 440 15.20 -9.68 -35.28
N SER A 441 15.14 -8.96 -36.46
CA SER A 441 14.63 -7.58 -36.50
C SER A 441 13.17 -7.50 -36.04
N GLN A 442 12.33 -8.40 -36.50
CA GLN A 442 10.93 -8.47 -36.07
C GLN A 442 10.78 -8.79 -34.59
N PHE A 443 11.52 -9.78 -34.09
CA PHE A 443 11.53 -10.15 -32.67
C PHE A 443 11.97 -8.94 -31.81
N PHE A 444 13.10 -8.31 -32.16
CA PHE A 444 13.65 -7.21 -31.40
C PHE A 444 12.70 -6.00 -31.33
N SER A 445 12.08 -5.64 -32.46
CA SER A 445 11.11 -4.56 -32.52
C SER A 445 9.86 -4.88 -31.67
N GLY A 446 9.38 -6.13 -31.72
CA GLY A 446 8.23 -6.57 -30.92
C GLY A 446 8.47 -6.58 -29.42
N CYS A 447 9.73 -6.61 -28.94
CA CYS A 447 10.03 -6.54 -27.51
C CYS A 447 9.57 -5.22 -26.88
N PHE A 448 9.54 -4.12 -27.65
CA PHE A 448 9.12 -2.82 -27.12
C PHE A 448 7.62 -2.70 -26.85
N ASP A 449 6.81 -3.55 -27.50
CA ASP A 449 5.36 -3.62 -27.29
C ASP A 449 4.98 -4.58 -26.16
N SER A 450 5.98 -5.19 -25.49
CA SER A 450 5.76 -6.10 -24.39
C SER A 450 5.35 -5.35 -23.12
N TYR A 451 4.44 -5.97 -22.35
CA TYR A 451 4.06 -5.51 -21.03
C TYR A 451 5.24 -5.56 -20.05
N CYS A 452 5.31 -4.63 -19.10
CA CYS A 452 6.45 -4.51 -18.17
C CYS A 452 6.55 -5.61 -17.11
N TYR A 453 5.51 -6.43 -16.97
CA TYR A 453 5.46 -7.53 -16.02
C TYR A 453 5.56 -8.88 -16.73
N LEU A 454 5.58 -9.97 -15.96
CA LEU A 454 5.66 -11.31 -16.53
C LEU A 454 4.43 -11.64 -17.37
N ASP A 455 4.65 -12.10 -18.59
CA ASP A 455 3.62 -12.76 -19.38
C ASP A 455 3.48 -14.21 -18.87
N LEU A 456 2.38 -14.48 -18.18
CA LEU A 456 2.08 -15.81 -17.65
C LEU A 456 1.37 -16.70 -18.68
N GLY A 457 1.62 -16.47 -19.96
CA GLY A 457 1.20 -17.30 -21.08
C GLY A 457 -0.19 -17.01 -21.61
N LYS A 458 -0.74 -15.82 -21.32
CA LYS A 458 -2.00 -15.36 -21.92
C LYS A 458 -1.91 -13.88 -22.25
N PRO A 459 -2.04 -13.49 -23.51
CA PRO A 459 -2.08 -12.09 -23.88
C PRO A 459 -3.23 -11.37 -23.17
N ALA A 460 -3.04 -10.08 -22.89
CA ALA A 460 -4.08 -9.23 -22.25
C ALA A 460 -5.43 -9.33 -23.01
N SER A 461 -5.39 -9.53 -24.36
CA SER A 461 -6.55 -9.81 -25.18
C SER A 461 -7.32 -11.08 -24.81
N GLU A 462 -6.65 -12.15 -24.33
CA GLU A 462 -7.32 -13.38 -23.87
C GLU A 462 -7.89 -13.23 -22.46
N THR A 463 -7.24 -12.43 -21.60
CA THR A 463 -7.79 -12.06 -20.29
C THR A 463 -9.06 -11.22 -20.47
N ALA A 464 -9.05 -10.26 -21.39
CA ALA A 464 -10.24 -9.49 -21.77
C ALA A 464 -11.34 -10.38 -22.38
N GLN A 465 -10.98 -11.38 -23.21
CA GLN A 465 -11.93 -12.34 -23.76
C GLN A 465 -12.51 -13.29 -22.70
N ARG A 466 -11.77 -13.60 -21.62
CA ARG A 466 -12.30 -14.40 -20.50
C ARG A 466 -13.26 -13.64 -19.59
N LEU A 467 -13.13 -12.32 -19.54
CA LEU A 467 -14.08 -11.45 -18.83
C LEU A 467 -15.38 -11.22 -19.65
N LYS A 468 -15.32 -11.39 -20.99
CA LYS A 468 -16.51 -11.32 -21.87
C LYS A 468 -17.67 -12.27 -21.50
N PRO A 469 -17.46 -13.53 -21.09
CA PRO A 469 -18.57 -14.39 -20.69
C PRO A 469 -19.36 -13.89 -19.48
N LEU A 470 -18.75 -13.07 -18.62
CA LEU A 470 -19.43 -12.41 -17.50
C LEU A 470 -20.28 -11.22 -17.97
N THR A 471 -19.90 -10.59 -19.11
CA THR A 471 -20.66 -9.49 -19.71
C THR A 471 -21.78 -10.00 -20.64
N ASP A 472 -21.61 -11.18 -21.26
CA ASP A 472 -22.63 -11.77 -22.16
C ASP A 472 -23.84 -12.37 -21.41
N ALA A 473 -23.77 -12.47 -20.08
CA ALA A 473 -24.89 -12.89 -19.22
C ALA A 473 -25.87 -11.73 -18.90
N GLN A 474 -25.79 -10.62 -19.61
CA GLN A 474 -26.60 -9.42 -19.32
C GLN A 474 -28.05 -9.49 -19.79
N PRO A 475 -28.99 -9.04 -18.94
CA PRO A 475 -30.22 -8.48 -19.46
C PRO A 475 -29.92 -7.12 -20.10
N GLN A 476 -30.48 -6.86 -21.28
CA GLN A 476 -30.32 -5.63 -22.06
C GLN A 476 -30.48 -4.40 -21.17
N LEU A 477 -29.42 -3.62 -21.01
CA LEU A 477 -29.43 -2.35 -20.28
C LEU A 477 -29.97 -1.21 -21.15
N ALA A 478 -30.83 -0.42 -20.55
CA ALA A 478 -31.36 0.82 -21.10
C ALA A 478 -30.26 1.87 -21.36
N PRO A 479 -30.45 2.85 -22.26
CA PRO A 479 -29.37 3.74 -22.72
C PRO A 479 -28.82 4.62 -21.59
N LYS A 480 -27.52 4.86 -21.63
CA LYS A 480 -26.69 5.67 -20.73
C LYS A 480 -27.43 6.91 -20.21
N SER A 481 -27.89 6.89 -18.97
CA SER A 481 -28.19 8.11 -18.24
C SER A 481 -26.93 8.63 -17.57
N ASN A 482 -26.61 9.91 -17.81
CA ASN A 482 -25.46 10.62 -17.25
C ASN A 482 -25.46 10.55 -15.71
N LEU A 483 -24.78 9.58 -15.12
CA LEU A 483 -24.68 9.39 -13.66
C LEU A 483 -23.72 10.39 -12.97
N PHE A 484 -23.09 11.30 -13.73
CA PHE A 484 -22.27 12.40 -13.19
C PHE A 484 -22.74 13.81 -13.61
N ARG A 485 -23.99 13.98 -13.97
CA ARG A 485 -24.58 15.30 -13.83
C ARG A 485 -25.21 15.35 -12.44
N GLY A 486 -24.41 15.77 -11.47
CA GLY A 486 -24.93 16.24 -10.22
C GLY A 486 -25.97 17.29 -10.55
N ASP A 487 -27.21 17.00 -10.15
CA ASP A 487 -28.27 17.98 -10.14
C ASP A 487 -27.81 19.12 -9.23
N THR A 488 -27.40 20.25 -9.83
CA THR A 488 -27.13 21.49 -9.11
C THR A 488 -28.44 22.10 -8.68
N GLY A 489 -29.25 21.33 -7.96
CA GLY A 489 -30.34 21.87 -7.18
C GLY A 489 -29.74 22.62 -6.01
N ASP A 490 -29.95 23.93 -5.94
CA ASP A 490 -29.55 24.76 -4.80
C ASP A 490 -29.91 24.07 -3.48
N PRO A 491 -28.96 23.92 -2.55
CA PRO A 491 -29.25 23.37 -1.25
C PRO A 491 -30.21 24.30 -0.53
N LYS A 492 -31.44 23.86 -0.32
CA LYS A 492 -32.34 24.54 0.60
C LYS A 492 -31.66 24.64 1.96
N PRO A 493 -31.65 25.82 2.60
CA PRO A 493 -31.08 25.97 3.94
C PRO A 493 -31.80 25.04 4.91
N MET A 494 -31.04 24.27 5.67
CA MET A 494 -31.55 23.44 6.76
C MET A 494 -32.08 24.40 7.84
N GLU A 495 -33.37 24.54 7.97
CA GLU A 495 -34.00 25.23 9.10
C GLU A 495 -33.73 24.41 10.36
N LEU A 496 -32.90 24.94 11.22
CA LEU A 496 -32.75 24.48 12.60
C LEU A 496 -33.98 24.93 13.35
N GLY A 497 -34.91 24.03 13.66
CA GLY A 497 -36.03 24.28 14.56
C GLY A 497 -35.55 24.62 15.97
N PRO A 498 -36.40 25.26 16.79
CA PRO A 498 -36.01 25.92 18.05
C PRO A 498 -35.47 24.97 19.12
#